data_bf13d67fcdb68c9f23e5e3aba24d73ee
#
_entry.id   bf13d67fcdb68c9f23e5e3aba24d73ee
#
_cell.length_a   1.000
_cell.length_b   1.000
_cell.length_c   1.000
_cell.angle_alpha   90.00
_cell.angle_beta   90.00
_cell.angle_gamma   90.00
#
_symmetry.space_group_name_H-M   'P 1'
#
loop_
_entity.id
_entity.type
_entity.pdbx_description
1 polymer ?
#
loop_
_entity_poly.entity_id
_entity_poly.type
_entity_poly.pdbx_seq_one_letter_code
_entity_poly.pdbx_strand_id
1 'polypeptide(L)'
;MDDQMNMHERALMVLRGEVPRHLPFVTRLETWYLSHQRSHTLPEKFQGMTLDQVHQAVGVGRLKFTVPYKYRLRGVEVHATFNGQELARLNDPVLENFPGLWDLVPTDRAGTTHTELITPVGRLNLTHMLLEEGVYNGTDPYLKEHLIKNAADLKVVEYILEKAEFVPAFEKIKAEEAQIGGGGLLVPLLQRIPFQQILLEYLGEIELFYKLHDNLSLVQRLLKLLDQQLLTALDYLAGLDVPYVEFPDNMHGLMTNPKLFREYCLPDYQKYTDILHRQGKKVGSHTDGDIRSLLGLLVESGLDVCESVSPAPLTSYTFREANQVWRGRPIIWGGLPTPILEEKTSRAGFQAYLEDLLAAIDQPLILGLVDLFLRHNSIERVETIARRLEEFNFSGRKNLVSGKTA
;
A
#
# COMPACT_ATOMS: atom_id res chain seq x y z
N MET A 1 -31.77 2.27 -8.72
CA MET A 1 -30.50 1.95 -9.41
C MET A 1 -29.36 1.62 -8.43
N ASP A 2 -29.31 2.19 -7.23
CA ASP A 2 -28.20 1.98 -6.25
C ASP A 2 -28.09 0.56 -5.64
N ASP A 3 -29.19 -0.21 -5.60
CA ASP A 3 -29.21 -1.56 -5.00
C ASP A 3 -28.51 -2.67 -5.83
N GLN A 4 -28.08 -2.35 -7.06
CA GLN A 4 -27.44 -3.30 -7.98
C GLN A 4 -25.95 -2.97 -8.22
N MET A 5 -25.42 -1.93 -7.59
CA MET A 5 -24.02 -1.54 -7.77
C MET A 5 -23.06 -2.55 -7.15
N ASN A 6 -22.06 -2.94 -7.93
CA ASN A 6 -20.96 -3.80 -7.45
C ASN A 6 -19.93 -3.03 -6.61
N MET A 7 -18.97 -3.73 -6.02
CA MET A 7 -17.96 -3.12 -5.13
C MET A 7 -17.07 -2.10 -5.85
N HIS A 8 -16.76 -2.34 -7.12
CA HIS A 8 -15.99 -1.41 -7.97
C HIS A 8 -16.74 -0.07 -8.14
N GLU A 9 -18.00 -0.13 -8.55
CA GLU A 9 -18.83 1.06 -8.78
C GLU A 9 -19.00 1.89 -7.50
N ARG A 10 -19.30 1.22 -6.37
CA ARG A 10 -19.42 1.90 -5.05
C ARG A 10 -18.11 2.58 -4.63
N ALA A 11 -16.97 1.92 -4.84
CA ALA A 11 -15.66 2.50 -4.51
C ALA A 11 -15.33 3.70 -5.41
N LEU A 12 -15.61 3.62 -6.71
CA LEU A 12 -15.44 4.75 -7.63
C LEU A 12 -16.33 5.95 -7.27
N MET A 13 -17.57 5.71 -6.80
CA MET A 13 -18.42 6.80 -6.29
C MET A 13 -17.73 7.52 -5.13
N VAL A 14 -17.23 6.78 -4.14
CA VAL A 14 -16.52 7.37 -3.00
C VAL A 14 -15.29 8.17 -3.46
N LEU A 15 -14.49 7.63 -4.37
CA LEU A 15 -13.31 8.32 -4.92
C LEU A 15 -13.69 9.63 -5.66
N ARG A 16 -14.87 9.69 -6.28
CA ARG A 16 -15.41 10.92 -6.89
C ARG A 16 -16.05 11.88 -5.90
N GLY A 17 -16.11 11.51 -4.60
CA GLY A 17 -16.77 12.33 -3.56
C GLY A 17 -18.30 12.18 -3.56
N GLU A 18 -18.83 11.18 -4.24
CA GLU A 18 -20.25 10.83 -4.27
C GLU A 18 -20.61 9.97 -3.04
N VAL A 19 -21.89 9.91 -2.69
CA VAL A 19 -22.40 9.21 -1.51
C VAL A 19 -23.10 7.93 -1.95
N PRO A 20 -22.49 6.74 -1.81
CA PRO A 20 -23.16 5.49 -2.12
C PRO A 20 -24.23 5.16 -1.07
N ARG A 21 -25.24 4.38 -1.45
CA ARG A 21 -26.24 3.86 -0.51
C ARG A 21 -25.62 2.91 0.51
N HIS A 22 -24.81 1.99 0.01
CA HIS A 22 -24.06 1.03 0.81
C HIS A 22 -22.56 1.30 0.64
N LEU A 23 -21.84 1.38 1.74
CA LEU A 23 -20.39 1.62 1.70
C LEU A 23 -19.66 0.46 1.04
N PRO A 24 -18.65 0.73 0.19
CA PRO A 24 -17.81 -0.33 -0.35
C PRO A 24 -16.91 -0.92 0.74
N PHE A 25 -16.80 -2.26 0.74
CA PHE A 25 -15.84 -2.99 1.53
C PHE A 25 -14.82 -3.63 0.58
N VAL A 26 -13.71 -2.95 0.35
CA VAL A 26 -12.65 -3.38 -0.59
C VAL A 26 -11.36 -3.62 0.18
N THR A 27 -10.84 -4.85 0.14
CA THR A 27 -9.75 -5.29 1.00
C THR A 27 -8.89 -6.37 0.35
N ARG A 28 -7.82 -6.78 1.04
CA ARG A 28 -6.92 -7.86 0.65
C ARG A 28 -7.15 -9.09 1.53
N LEU A 29 -7.24 -10.26 0.91
CA LEU A 29 -7.28 -11.56 1.59
C LEU A 29 -6.13 -12.49 1.15
N GLU A 30 -5.16 -11.97 0.38
CA GLU A 30 -4.08 -12.74 -0.24
C GLU A 30 -3.28 -13.54 0.78
N THR A 31 -2.82 -12.88 1.84
CA THR A 31 -1.96 -13.47 2.87
C THR A 31 -2.67 -14.64 3.56
N TRP A 32 -3.92 -14.44 3.96
CA TRP A 32 -4.77 -15.48 4.54
C TRP A 32 -5.00 -16.65 3.57
N TYR A 33 -5.41 -16.32 2.33
CA TYR A 33 -5.70 -17.32 1.31
C TYR A 33 -4.47 -18.17 0.97
N LEU A 34 -3.33 -17.54 0.68
CA LEU A 34 -2.08 -18.23 0.32
C LEU A 34 -1.55 -19.10 1.45
N SER A 35 -1.60 -18.60 2.68
CA SER A 35 -1.21 -19.36 3.87
C SER A 35 -2.05 -20.64 4.04
N HIS A 36 -3.39 -20.51 3.95
CA HIS A 36 -4.30 -21.65 4.03
C HIS A 36 -4.16 -22.62 2.84
N GLN A 37 -3.95 -22.09 1.62
CA GLN A 37 -3.75 -22.90 0.44
C GLN A 37 -2.46 -23.75 0.53
N ARG A 38 -1.34 -23.12 0.91
CA ARG A 38 -0.04 -23.79 1.07
C ARG A 38 -0.07 -24.89 2.14
N SER A 39 -0.84 -24.68 3.19
CA SER A 39 -0.95 -25.63 4.31
C SER A 39 -2.15 -26.59 4.21
N HIS A 40 -2.89 -26.57 3.10
CA HIS A 40 -4.07 -27.40 2.88
C HIS A 40 -5.13 -27.27 3.99
N THR A 41 -5.32 -26.08 4.53
CA THR A 41 -6.27 -25.78 5.60
C THR A 41 -7.34 -24.77 5.20
N LEU A 42 -7.51 -24.52 3.91
CA LEU A 42 -8.58 -23.65 3.43
C LEU A 42 -9.92 -24.23 3.88
N PRO A 43 -10.83 -23.42 4.48
CA PRO A 43 -12.13 -23.89 4.91
C PRO A 43 -12.88 -24.61 3.79
N GLU A 44 -13.65 -25.65 4.12
CA GLU A 44 -14.32 -26.53 3.15
C GLU A 44 -15.13 -25.75 2.11
N LYS A 45 -15.84 -24.71 2.56
CA LYS A 45 -16.65 -23.82 1.70
C LYS A 45 -15.86 -23.07 0.62
N PHE A 46 -14.52 -22.96 0.76
CA PHE A 46 -13.63 -22.26 -0.17
C PHE A 46 -12.68 -23.19 -0.94
N GLN A 47 -12.74 -24.51 -0.68
CA GLN A 47 -11.89 -25.47 -1.38
C GLN A 47 -12.14 -25.42 -2.88
N GLY A 48 -11.04 -25.36 -3.66
CA GLY A 48 -11.11 -25.24 -5.12
C GLY A 48 -11.44 -23.85 -5.67
N MET A 49 -11.73 -22.89 -4.81
CA MET A 49 -11.97 -21.51 -5.24
C MET A 49 -10.68 -20.76 -5.50
N THR A 50 -10.67 -19.90 -6.51
CA THR A 50 -9.65 -18.87 -6.69
C THR A 50 -9.80 -17.77 -5.63
N LEU A 51 -8.78 -16.93 -5.47
CA LEU A 51 -8.84 -15.78 -4.54
C LEU A 51 -10.01 -14.83 -4.89
N ASP A 52 -10.26 -14.56 -6.18
CA ASP A 52 -11.37 -13.72 -6.61
C ASP A 52 -12.73 -14.33 -6.24
N GLN A 53 -12.88 -15.65 -6.38
CA GLN A 53 -14.09 -16.37 -5.95
C GLN A 53 -14.27 -16.34 -4.43
N VAL A 54 -13.18 -16.38 -3.65
CA VAL A 54 -13.25 -16.24 -2.19
C VAL A 54 -13.71 -14.83 -1.83
N HIS A 55 -13.16 -13.77 -2.42
CA HIS A 55 -13.63 -12.40 -2.20
C HIS A 55 -15.14 -12.27 -2.48
N GLN A 56 -15.58 -12.80 -3.60
CA GLN A 56 -17.00 -12.79 -3.97
C GLN A 56 -17.88 -13.56 -2.96
N ALA A 57 -17.44 -14.75 -2.54
CA ALA A 57 -18.18 -15.60 -1.59
C ALA A 57 -18.26 -14.96 -0.19
N VAL A 58 -17.22 -14.24 0.24
CA VAL A 58 -17.18 -13.48 1.50
C VAL A 58 -18.02 -12.20 1.42
N GLY A 59 -18.30 -11.69 0.23
CA GLY A 59 -19.07 -10.46 0.01
C GLY A 59 -18.23 -9.19 0.12
N VAL A 60 -16.96 -9.27 -0.23
CA VAL A 60 -16.02 -8.12 -0.21
C VAL A 60 -15.38 -7.90 -1.57
N GLY A 61 -15.06 -6.66 -1.90
CA GLY A 61 -14.28 -6.32 -3.08
C GLY A 61 -12.80 -6.63 -2.88
N ARG A 62 -12.14 -7.03 -3.95
CA ARG A 62 -10.69 -7.23 -3.95
C ARG A 62 -9.95 -5.92 -4.16
N LEU A 63 -9.02 -5.58 -3.26
CA LEU A 63 -7.96 -4.62 -3.51
C LEU A 63 -6.79 -5.38 -4.15
N LYS A 64 -6.45 -5.04 -5.38
CA LYS A 64 -5.30 -5.62 -6.07
C LYS A 64 -4.30 -4.52 -6.45
N PHE A 65 -3.08 -4.63 -5.98
CA PHE A 65 -2.00 -3.74 -6.40
C PHE A 65 -1.34 -4.21 -7.70
N THR A 66 -0.89 -3.25 -8.50
CA THR A 66 -0.14 -3.48 -9.73
C THR A 66 0.88 -2.36 -9.93
N VAL A 67 1.83 -2.54 -10.85
CA VAL A 67 2.83 -1.51 -11.14
C VAL A 67 2.59 -0.90 -12.53
N PRO A 68 2.56 0.44 -12.66
CA PRO A 68 2.27 1.11 -13.93
C PRO A 68 3.47 1.17 -14.88
N TYR A 69 4.66 0.89 -14.39
CA TYR A 69 5.92 0.87 -15.13
C TYR A 69 6.92 -0.10 -14.51
N LYS A 70 7.91 -0.47 -15.30
CA LYS A 70 9.07 -1.26 -14.87
C LYS A 70 10.34 -0.45 -15.03
N TYR A 71 11.40 -0.85 -14.36
CA TYR A 71 12.72 -0.23 -14.43
C TYR A 71 13.63 -1.06 -15.34
N ARG A 72 14.13 -0.48 -16.41
CA ARG A 72 15.25 -1.05 -17.15
C ARG A 72 16.55 -0.46 -16.64
N LEU A 73 17.38 -1.28 -16.03
CA LEU A 73 18.65 -0.87 -15.43
C LEU A 73 19.78 -0.99 -16.45
N ARG A 74 20.05 0.08 -17.20
CA ARG A 74 21.08 0.10 -18.24
C ARG A 74 22.50 0.08 -17.67
N GLY A 75 23.35 -0.79 -18.20
CA GLY A 75 24.75 -0.94 -17.78
C GLY A 75 24.89 -1.57 -16.39
N VAL A 76 23.88 -2.32 -15.96
CA VAL A 76 23.86 -3.03 -14.68
C VAL A 76 23.78 -4.53 -14.93
N GLU A 77 24.71 -5.29 -14.35
CA GLU A 77 24.57 -6.75 -14.18
C GLU A 77 24.01 -6.99 -12.78
N VAL A 78 22.97 -7.82 -12.70
CA VAL A 78 22.38 -8.26 -11.42
C VAL A 78 22.69 -9.72 -11.19
N HIS A 79 23.28 -10.04 -10.05
CA HIS A 79 23.55 -11.40 -9.60
C HIS A 79 22.81 -11.67 -8.29
N ALA A 80 21.84 -12.55 -8.32
CA ALA A 80 21.07 -12.95 -7.14
C ALA A 80 21.38 -14.40 -6.76
N THR A 81 21.54 -14.64 -5.45
CA THR A 81 21.69 -15.98 -4.87
C THR A 81 20.68 -16.19 -3.75
N PHE A 82 20.18 -17.42 -3.61
CA PHE A 82 19.31 -17.81 -2.51
C PHE A 82 20.00 -18.92 -1.71
N ASN A 83 20.23 -18.68 -0.41
CA ASN A 83 20.99 -19.57 0.46
C ASN A 83 22.33 -20.02 -0.15
N GLY A 84 23.02 -19.09 -0.85
CA GLY A 84 24.32 -19.34 -1.49
C GLY A 84 24.27 -20.06 -2.85
N GLN A 85 23.10 -20.42 -3.36
CA GLN A 85 22.93 -20.99 -4.70
C GLN A 85 22.49 -19.91 -5.68
N GLU A 86 23.02 -19.96 -6.92
CA GLU A 86 22.65 -18.99 -7.96
C GLU A 86 21.14 -19.08 -8.24
N LEU A 87 20.45 -17.93 -8.15
CA LEU A 87 19.04 -17.77 -8.43
C LEU A 87 18.81 -17.08 -9.78
N ALA A 88 19.56 -16.01 -10.05
CA ALA A 88 19.48 -15.28 -11.30
C ALA A 88 20.78 -14.54 -11.61
N ARG A 89 21.08 -14.41 -12.92
CA ARG A 89 22.12 -13.54 -13.48
C ARG A 89 21.56 -12.82 -14.69
N LEU A 90 21.43 -11.50 -14.60
CA LEU A 90 20.72 -10.67 -15.57
C LEU A 90 21.61 -9.51 -16.01
N ASN A 91 21.60 -9.19 -17.30
CA ASN A 91 22.24 -8.01 -17.86
C ASN A 91 21.17 -7.04 -18.36
N ASP A 92 21.32 -5.75 -18.07
CA ASP A 92 20.32 -4.72 -18.39
C ASP A 92 18.88 -5.13 -18.03
N PRO A 93 18.61 -5.62 -16.78
CA PRO A 93 17.32 -6.22 -16.46
C PRO A 93 16.18 -5.22 -16.54
N VAL A 94 14.98 -5.76 -16.80
CA VAL A 94 13.71 -5.03 -16.68
C VAL A 94 12.96 -5.61 -15.50
N LEU A 95 12.82 -4.81 -14.42
CA LEU A 95 12.28 -5.23 -13.12
C LEU A 95 11.07 -4.40 -12.74
N GLU A 96 10.13 -4.98 -12.04
CA GLU A 96 8.90 -4.27 -11.57
C GLU A 96 9.21 -3.30 -10.44
N ASN A 97 10.28 -3.57 -9.66
CA ASN A 97 10.63 -2.78 -8.50
C ASN A 97 12.14 -2.48 -8.43
N PHE A 98 12.47 -1.22 -8.20
CA PHE A 98 13.82 -0.75 -7.85
C PHE A 98 13.69 0.38 -6.81
N PRO A 99 14.47 0.38 -5.73
CA PRO A 99 15.68 -0.43 -5.46
C PRO A 99 15.42 -1.77 -4.75
N GLY A 100 14.18 -2.07 -4.37
CA GLY A 100 13.89 -3.24 -3.55
C GLY A 100 14.15 -4.60 -4.23
N LEU A 101 14.08 -4.68 -5.57
CA LEU A 101 14.34 -5.91 -6.36
C LEU A 101 13.53 -7.14 -5.91
N TRP A 102 12.30 -6.90 -5.43
CA TRP A 102 11.40 -7.93 -4.90
C TRP A 102 11.07 -9.04 -5.89
N ASP A 103 11.12 -8.74 -7.20
CA ASP A 103 10.95 -9.70 -8.31
C ASP A 103 11.94 -10.88 -8.22
N LEU A 104 13.09 -10.69 -7.56
CA LEU A 104 14.16 -11.67 -7.45
C LEU A 104 14.12 -12.44 -6.14
N VAL A 105 13.14 -12.21 -5.29
CA VAL A 105 13.10 -12.78 -3.92
C VAL A 105 12.02 -13.86 -3.83
N PRO A 106 12.39 -15.14 -3.54
CA PRO A 106 11.41 -16.19 -3.32
C PRO A 106 10.50 -15.88 -2.13
N THR A 107 9.19 -16.10 -2.30
CA THR A 107 8.16 -15.91 -1.26
C THR A 107 7.52 -17.21 -0.79
N ASP A 108 7.93 -18.34 -1.37
CA ASP A 108 7.36 -19.67 -1.13
C ASP A 108 8.20 -20.53 -0.16
N ARG A 109 9.38 -20.07 0.22
CA ARG A 109 10.33 -20.80 1.07
C ARG A 109 11.21 -19.87 1.89
N ALA A 110 11.51 -20.27 3.12
CA ALA A 110 12.37 -19.51 4.03
C ALA A 110 13.83 -19.52 3.58
N GLY A 111 14.50 -18.39 3.77
CA GLY A 111 15.91 -18.25 3.42
C GLY A 111 16.34 -16.82 3.23
N THR A 112 17.57 -16.69 2.76
CA THR A 112 18.23 -15.40 2.53
C THR A 112 18.56 -15.24 1.05
N THR A 113 18.08 -14.14 0.45
CA THR A 113 18.45 -13.73 -0.90
C THR A 113 19.48 -12.62 -0.82
N HIS A 114 20.67 -12.87 -1.37
CA HIS A 114 21.70 -11.84 -1.59
C HIS A 114 21.67 -11.41 -3.03
N THR A 115 21.57 -10.11 -3.27
CA THR A 115 21.59 -9.54 -4.61
C THR A 115 22.74 -8.56 -4.73
N GLU A 116 23.59 -8.75 -5.73
CA GLU A 116 24.68 -7.86 -6.11
C GLU A 116 24.30 -7.13 -7.42
N LEU A 117 24.47 -5.81 -7.42
CA LEU A 117 24.36 -4.94 -8.58
C LEU A 117 25.78 -4.53 -9.01
N ILE A 118 26.18 -4.92 -10.19
CA ILE A 118 27.54 -4.69 -10.72
C ILE A 118 27.45 -3.66 -11.83
N THR A 119 28.23 -2.60 -11.71
CA THR A 119 28.30 -1.50 -12.68
C THR A 119 29.75 -1.16 -13.01
N PRO A 120 30.02 -0.39 -14.10
CA PRO A 120 31.37 0.10 -14.40
C PRO A 120 32.00 0.99 -13.32
N VAL A 121 31.19 1.56 -12.40
CA VAL A 121 31.68 2.49 -11.37
C VAL A 121 31.74 1.86 -9.98
N GLY A 122 31.31 0.62 -9.82
CA GLY A 122 31.34 -0.11 -8.54
C GLY A 122 30.23 -1.13 -8.41
N ARG A 123 30.08 -1.61 -7.18
CA ARG A 123 29.09 -2.67 -6.85
C ARG A 123 28.25 -2.25 -5.65
N LEU A 124 26.98 -2.69 -5.63
CA LEU A 124 26.08 -2.58 -4.49
C LEU A 124 25.57 -3.97 -4.11
N ASN A 125 25.22 -4.12 -2.85
CA ASN A 125 24.64 -5.34 -2.34
C ASN A 125 23.41 -5.01 -1.50
N LEU A 126 22.39 -5.86 -1.58
CA LEU A 126 21.26 -5.86 -0.67
C LEU A 126 20.92 -7.30 -0.27
N THR A 127 20.28 -7.44 0.87
CA THR A 127 19.95 -8.75 1.42
C THR A 127 18.51 -8.77 1.90
N HIS A 128 17.74 -9.72 1.38
CA HIS A 128 16.39 -10.01 1.88
C HIS A 128 16.41 -11.28 2.72
N MET A 129 15.47 -11.37 3.65
CA MET A 129 15.25 -12.56 4.47
C MET A 129 13.76 -12.86 4.59
N LEU A 130 13.41 -14.13 4.39
CA LEU A 130 12.09 -14.66 4.70
C LEU A 130 12.26 -15.77 5.75
N LEU A 131 11.56 -15.61 6.87
CA LEU A 131 11.54 -16.59 7.96
C LEU A 131 10.50 -17.67 7.68
N GLU A 132 10.64 -18.84 8.33
CA GLU A 132 9.66 -19.94 8.27
C GLU A 132 8.26 -19.46 8.67
N GLU A 133 8.17 -18.62 9.69
CA GLU A 133 6.92 -18.01 10.11
C GLU A 133 6.29 -17.13 9.02
N GLY A 134 7.12 -16.40 8.26
CA GLY A 134 6.67 -15.60 7.11
C GLY A 134 6.10 -16.48 6.01
N VAL A 135 6.77 -17.58 5.67
CA VAL A 135 6.24 -18.57 4.71
C VAL A 135 4.89 -19.14 5.19
N TYR A 136 4.84 -19.51 6.47
CA TYR A 136 3.64 -20.05 7.10
C TYR A 136 2.46 -19.08 7.07
N ASN A 137 2.73 -17.81 7.34
CA ASN A 137 1.71 -16.75 7.35
C ASN A 137 1.44 -16.15 5.95
N GLY A 138 2.24 -16.47 4.94
CA GLY A 138 2.12 -15.90 3.59
C GLY A 138 2.57 -14.45 3.49
N THR A 139 3.43 -14.00 4.41
CA THR A 139 3.97 -12.63 4.40
C THR A 139 5.15 -12.47 3.44
N ASP A 140 5.44 -11.25 3.09
CA ASP A 140 6.58 -10.91 2.23
C ASP A 140 7.92 -11.01 2.99
N PRO A 141 9.04 -11.25 2.27
CA PRO A 141 10.38 -11.09 2.83
C PRO A 141 10.61 -9.67 3.33
N TYR A 142 11.53 -9.47 4.26
CA TYR A 142 11.95 -8.15 4.69
C TYR A 142 13.37 -7.82 4.20
N LEU A 143 13.63 -6.54 3.99
CA LEU A 143 14.95 -6.03 3.60
C LEU A 143 15.85 -5.95 4.84
N LYS A 144 16.83 -6.87 4.91
CA LYS A 144 17.78 -6.97 6.03
C LYS A 144 18.96 -6.02 5.89
N GLU A 145 19.45 -5.84 4.68
CA GLU A 145 20.54 -4.92 4.36
C GLU A 145 20.15 -4.04 3.18
N HIS A 146 20.23 -2.73 3.40
CA HIS A 146 19.89 -1.72 2.40
C HIS A 146 21.04 -1.49 1.42
N LEU A 147 20.78 -0.80 0.31
CA LEU A 147 21.77 -0.56 -0.75
C LEU A 147 22.93 0.31 -0.31
N ILE A 148 22.69 1.38 0.44
CA ILE A 148 23.71 2.37 0.80
C ILE A 148 24.21 2.10 2.21
N LYS A 149 25.50 1.74 2.35
CA LYS A 149 26.21 1.53 3.61
C LYS A 149 27.28 2.60 3.84
N ASN A 150 27.80 3.19 2.76
CA ASN A 150 28.85 4.19 2.82
C ASN A 150 28.77 5.18 1.64
N ALA A 151 29.62 6.20 1.66
CA ALA A 151 29.62 7.26 0.64
C ALA A 151 30.01 6.78 -0.78
N ALA A 152 30.74 5.67 -0.91
CA ALA A 152 31.09 5.13 -2.22
C ALA A 152 29.87 4.50 -2.90
N ASP A 153 28.95 3.92 -2.13
CA ASP A 153 27.73 3.30 -2.66
C ASP A 153 26.82 4.33 -3.35
N LEU A 154 26.83 5.59 -2.87
CA LEU A 154 26.06 6.66 -3.48
C LEU A 154 26.43 6.86 -4.96
N LYS A 155 27.71 6.79 -5.32
CA LYS A 155 28.15 6.95 -6.73
C LYS A 155 27.57 5.86 -7.63
N VAL A 156 27.43 4.66 -7.10
CA VAL A 156 26.85 3.53 -7.85
C VAL A 156 25.35 3.71 -7.98
N VAL A 157 24.67 4.15 -6.90
CA VAL A 157 23.23 4.49 -6.95
C VAL A 157 22.98 5.60 -7.98
N GLU A 158 23.79 6.65 -8.00
CA GLU A 158 23.69 7.74 -8.96
C GLU A 158 23.83 7.23 -10.40
N TYR A 159 24.86 6.42 -10.67
CA TYR A 159 25.06 5.80 -11.97
C TYR A 159 23.83 5.01 -12.43
N ILE A 160 23.25 4.21 -11.51
CA ILE A 160 22.07 3.39 -11.83
C ILE A 160 20.86 4.29 -12.11
N LEU A 161 20.57 5.26 -11.24
CA LEU A 161 19.41 6.15 -11.38
C LEU A 161 19.50 7.03 -12.63
N GLU A 162 20.68 7.55 -12.96
CA GLU A 162 20.90 8.37 -14.18
C GLU A 162 20.69 7.59 -15.48
N LYS A 163 20.84 6.26 -15.45
CA LYS A 163 20.72 5.38 -16.63
C LYS A 163 19.46 4.51 -16.63
N ALA A 164 18.72 4.51 -15.54
CA ALA A 164 17.46 3.79 -15.47
C ALA A 164 16.43 4.38 -16.43
N GLU A 165 15.74 3.50 -17.14
CA GLU A 165 14.65 3.84 -18.08
C GLU A 165 13.34 3.27 -17.53
N PHE A 166 12.27 4.05 -17.61
CA PHE A 166 10.93 3.54 -17.32
C PHE A 166 10.36 2.84 -18.54
N VAL A 167 9.81 1.65 -18.35
CA VAL A 167 9.13 0.87 -19.37
C VAL A 167 7.65 0.77 -18.97
N PRO A 168 6.72 1.42 -19.69
CA PRO A 168 5.29 1.36 -19.36
C PRO A 168 4.76 -0.08 -19.30
N ALA A 169 3.88 -0.36 -18.34
CA ALA A 169 3.22 -1.66 -18.14
C ALA A 169 1.69 -1.58 -18.36
N PHE A 170 1.22 -0.65 -19.20
CA PHE A 170 -0.20 -0.29 -19.33
C PHE A 170 -1.06 -1.44 -19.87
N GLU A 171 -0.52 -2.26 -20.77
CA GLU A 171 -1.26 -3.44 -21.28
C GLU A 171 -1.47 -4.51 -20.18
N LYS A 172 -0.51 -4.66 -19.25
CA LYS A 172 -0.68 -5.50 -18.06
C LYS A 172 -1.83 -4.97 -17.21
N ILE A 173 -1.87 -3.66 -16.95
CA ILE A 173 -2.92 -3.02 -16.15
C ILE A 173 -4.30 -3.25 -16.76
N LYS A 174 -4.47 -3.01 -18.08
CA LYS A 174 -5.73 -3.26 -18.78
C LYS A 174 -6.21 -4.70 -18.66
N ALA A 175 -5.27 -5.66 -18.81
CA ALA A 175 -5.58 -7.07 -18.67
C ALA A 175 -6.00 -7.45 -17.25
N GLU A 176 -5.33 -6.92 -16.24
CA GLU A 176 -5.63 -7.14 -14.83
C GLU A 176 -6.95 -6.48 -14.42
N GLU A 177 -7.24 -5.28 -14.93
CA GLU A 177 -8.51 -4.57 -14.70
C GLU A 177 -9.69 -5.34 -15.31
N ALA A 178 -9.53 -5.85 -16.53
CA ALA A 178 -10.53 -6.71 -17.17
C ALA A 178 -10.76 -8.01 -16.38
N GLN A 179 -9.72 -8.58 -15.76
CA GLN A 179 -9.81 -9.77 -14.94
C GLN A 179 -10.56 -9.52 -13.63
N ILE A 180 -10.26 -8.43 -12.92
CA ILE A 180 -10.91 -8.10 -11.64
C ILE A 180 -12.37 -7.63 -11.85
N GLY A 181 -12.64 -6.94 -12.96
CA GLY A 181 -13.97 -6.48 -13.36
C GLY A 181 -14.68 -5.73 -12.24
N GLY A 182 -15.96 -6.03 -12.03
CA GLY A 182 -16.77 -5.44 -10.94
C GLY A 182 -16.43 -5.95 -9.54
N GLY A 183 -15.53 -6.92 -9.40
CA GLY A 183 -15.21 -7.59 -8.14
C GLY A 183 -14.29 -6.82 -7.19
N GLY A 184 -13.77 -5.64 -7.58
CA GLY A 184 -12.87 -4.88 -6.73
C GLY A 184 -12.22 -3.69 -7.41
N LEU A 185 -11.08 -3.25 -6.89
CA LEU A 185 -10.28 -2.18 -7.45
C LEU A 185 -8.86 -2.66 -7.75
N LEU A 186 -8.39 -2.35 -8.95
CA LEU A 186 -6.98 -2.41 -9.32
C LEU A 186 -6.35 -1.07 -9.01
N VAL A 187 -5.28 -1.07 -8.21
CA VAL A 187 -4.59 0.14 -7.78
C VAL A 187 -3.15 0.13 -8.28
N PRO A 188 -2.81 0.99 -9.25
CA PRO A 188 -1.43 1.19 -9.64
C PRO A 188 -0.62 1.83 -8.52
N LEU A 189 0.39 1.10 -8.02
CA LEU A 189 1.36 1.61 -7.05
C LEU A 189 2.49 2.33 -7.76
N LEU A 190 2.73 3.55 -7.31
CA LEU A 190 3.90 4.33 -7.71
C LEU A 190 5.14 3.88 -6.93
N GLN A 191 6.27 4.52 -7.14
CA GLN A 191 7.37 4.47 -6.17
C GLN A 191 7.00 5.33 -4.94
N ARG A 192 7.64 5.08 -3.82
CA ARG A 192 7.50 5.92 -2.61
C ARG A 192 7.94 7.36 -2.91
N ILE A 193 7.40 8.32 -2.16
CA ILE A 193 7.97 9.67 -2.20
C ILE A 193 9.44 9.65 -1.75
N PRO A 194 10.30 10.57 -2.22
CA PRO A 194 11.76 10.48 -2.04
C PRO A 194 12.22 10.23 -0.61
N PHE A 195 11.67 10.93 0.38
CA PHE A 195 12.06 10.74 1.77
C PHE A 195 11.72 9.34 2.30
N GLN A 196 10.52 8.84 2.00
CA GLN A 196 10.09 7.50 2.41
C GLN A 196 10.87 6.42 1.67
N GLN A 197 11.25 6.66 0.42
CA GLN A 197 12.09 5.73 -0.32
C GLN A 197 13.51 5.63 0.28
N ILE A 198 14.10 6.76 0.68
CA ILE A 198 15.40 6.77 1.37
C ILE A 198 15.29 6.02 2.70
N LEU A 199 14.23 6.31 3.48
CA LEU A 199 13.99 5.72 4.79
C LEU A 199 13.84 4.20 4.73
N LEU A 200 13.06 3.69 3.77
CA LEU A 200 12.64 2.28 3.77
C LEU A 200 13.45 1.39 2.82
N GLU A 201 14.08 1.96 1.80
CA GLU A 201 14.68 1.17 0.71
C GLU A 201 16.18 1.42 0.51
N TYR A 202 16.67 2.67 0.66
CA TYR A 202 18.08 2.98 0.36
C TYR A 202 19.01 2.93 1.57
N LEU A 203 18.63 3.54 2.69
CA LEU A 203 19.47 3.67 3.89
C LEU A 203 18.93 2.85 5.08
N GLY A 204 17.63 2.75 5.23
CA GLY A 204 17.01 2.28 6.45
C GLY A 204 16.97 3.37 7.54
N GLU A 205 16.19 3.09 8.58
CA GLU A 205 15.85 4.07 9.62
C GLU A 205 17.07 4.62 10.34
N ILE A 206 17.89 3.71 10.87
CA ILE A 206 19.05 4.08 11.71
C ILE A 206 20.04 4.94 10.91
N GLU A 207 20.42 4.47 9.73
CA GLU A 207 21.40 5.19 8.90
C GLU A 207 20.87 6.53 8.42
N LEU A 208 19.59 6.61 8.03
CA LEU A 208 19.00 7.89 7.63
C LEU A 208 19.10 8.94 8.74
N PHE A 209 18.72 8.59 9.99
CA PHE A 209 18.78 9.53 11.10
C PHE A 209 20.20 9.99 11.41
N TYR A 210 21.19 9.10 11.34
CA TYR A 210 22.58 9.50 11.44
C TYR A 210 23.01 10.43 10.29
N LYS A 211 22.64 10.13 9.03
CA LYS A 211 23.00 10.96 7.87
C LYS A 211 22.32 12.32 7.87
N LEU A 212 21.10 12.43 8.40
CA LEU A 212 20.43 13.73 8.57
C LEU A 212 21.22 14.65 9.51
N HIS A 213 21.97 14.09 10.47
CA HIS A 213 22.82 14.84 11.39
C HIS A 213 24.24 15.02 10.84
N ASP A 214 24.90 13.93 10.44
CA ASP A 214 26.35 13.91 10.16
C ASP A 214 26.69 14.19 8.69
N ASN A 215 25.77 13.95 7.76
CA ASN A 215 26.00 14.08 6.32
C ASN A 215 24.71 14.45 5.55
N LEU A 216 24.12 15.58 5.91
CA LEU A 216 22.91 16.08 5.29
C LEU A 216 23.04 16.23 3.77
N SER A 217 24.23 16.55 3.25
CA SER A 217 24.46 16.70 1.81
C SER A 217 24.22 15.41 1.02
N LEU A 218 24.52 14.24 1.60
CA LEU A 218 24.22 12.95 1.00
C LEU A 218 22.68 12.75 0.87
N VAL A 219 21.95 13.03 1.94
CA VAL A 219 20.48 12.91 1.95
C VAL A 219 19.85 13.86 0.94
N GLN A 220 20.27 15.12 0.90
CA GLN A 220 19.78 16.11 -0.06
C GLN A 220 20.05 15.72 -1.52
N ARG A 221 21.22 15.10 -1.77
CA ARG A 221 21.54 14.59 -3.11
C ARG A 221 20.65 13.43 -3.53
N LEU A 222 20.40 12.49 -2.63
CA LEU A 222 19.46 11.39 -2.87
C LEU A 222 18.04 11.92 -3.09
N LEU A 223 17.54 12.83 -2.25
CA LEU A 223 16.23 13.44 -2.41
C LEU A 223 16.07 14.04 -3.79
N LYS A 224 17.07 14.80 -4.26
CA LYS A 224 17.04 15.42 -5.60
C LYS A 224 16.99 14.38 -6.73
N LEU A 225 17.78 13.31 -6.64
CA LEU A 225 17.82 12.25 -7.66
C LEU A 225 16.48 11.50 -7.73
N LEU A 226 15.94 11.15 -6.56
CA LEU A 226 14.67 10.43 -6.47
C LEU A 226 13.48 11.30 -6.89
N ASP A 227 13.52 12.59 -6.59
CA ASP A 227 12.55 13.55 -7.09
C ASP A 227 12.53 13.59 -8.63
N GLN A 228 13.71 13.65 -9.26
CA GLN A 228 13.81 13.63 -10.73
C GLN A 228 13.28 12.32 -11.32
N GLN A 229 13.58 11.18 -10.69
CA GLN A 229 13.06 9.89 -11.12
C GLN A 229 11.52 9.83 -11.00
N LEU A 230 10.97 10.27 -9.87
CA LEU A 230 9.53 10.27 -9.66
C LEU A 230 8.82 11.21 -10.65
N LEU A 231 9.33 12.42 -10.87
CA LEU A 231 8.76 13.34 -11.87
C LEU A 231 8.74 12.70 -13.27
N THR A 232 9.82 12.02 -13.67
CA THR A 232 9.86 11.29 -14.95
C THR A 232 8.79 10.18 -14.99
N ALA A 233 8.63 9.43 -13.90
CA ALA A 233 7.61 8.39 -13.80
C ALA A 233 6.18 8.97 -13.90
N LEU A 234 5.92 10.12 -13.26
CA LEU A 234 4.62 10.80 -13.32
C LEU A 234 4.26 11.28 -14.72
N ASP A 235 5.25 11.67 -15.54
CA ASP A 235 5.01 12.03 -16.95
C ASP A 235 4.50 10.84 -17.77
N TYR A 236 5.01 9.61 -17.52
CA TYR A 236 4.49 8.42 -18.16
C TYR A 236 3.03 8.12 -17.76
N LEU A 237 2.63 8.43 -16.54
CA LEU A 237 1.27 8.18 -16.06
C LEU A 237 0.21 9.02 -16.77
N ALA A 238 0.58 10.10 -17.45
CA ALA A 238 -0.36 10.89 -18.24
C ALA A 238 -1.05 10.06 -19.34
N GLY A 239 -0.38 9.01 -19.85
CA GLY A 239 -0.94 8.09 -20.83
C GLY A 239 -1.76 6.92 -20.25
N LEU A 240 -1.83 6.79 -18.93
CA LEU A 240 -2.57 5.72 -18.25
C LEU A 240 -3.95 6.21 -17.86
N ASP A 241 -5.00 5.57 -18.39
CA ASP A 241 -6.39 5.89 -18.06
C ASP A 241 -6.83 5.08 -16.81
N VAL A 242 -6.53 5.62 -15.64
CA VAL A 242 -6.97 5.10 -14.35
C VAL A 242 -7.42 6.25 -13.46
N PRO A 243 -8.50 6.06 -12.67
CA PRO A 243 -9.05 7.12 -11.83
C PRO A 243 -8.25 7.38 -10.54
N TYR A 244 -7.42 6.42 -10.11
CA TYR A 244 -6.71 6.44 -8.83
C TYR A 244 -5.34 5.79 -8.94
N VAL A 245 -4.37 6.37 -8.24
CA VAL A 245 -3.00 5.85 -8.07
C VAL A 245 -2.54 6.04 -6.63
N GLU A 246 -1.55 5.29 -6.17
CA GLU A 246 -1.15 5.28 -4.76
C GLU A 246 0.36 5.27 -4.58
N PHE A 247 0.83 6.03 -3.57
CA PHE A 247 2.19 5.96 -3.05
C PHE A 247 2.26 4.90 -1.94
N PRO A 248 3.10 3.86 -2.04
CA PRO A 248 3.21 2.80 -1.04
C PRO A 248 4.10 3.21 0.15
N ASP A 249 3.82 4.36 0.79
CA ASP A 249 4.77 5.05 1.67
C ASP A 249 4.95 4.42 3.06
N ASN A 250 4.02 3.57 3.54
CA ASN A 250 4.06 3.01 4.91
C ASN A 250 4.27 4.10 5.97
N MET A 251 3.40 5.12 5.95
CA MET A 251 3.56 6.32 6.77
C MET A 251 3.42 6.00 8.26
N HIS A 252 4.42 6.37 9.05
CA HIS A 252 4.44 6.16 10.50
C HIS A 252 4.96 7.39 11.24
N GLY A 253 4.15 7.94 12.16
CA GLY A 253 4.42 9.20 12.86
C GLY A 253 5.60 9.19 13.85
N LEU A 254 6.17 8.03 14.21
CA LEU A 254 7.42 7.97 14.95
C LEU A 254 8.63 8.12 14.02
N MET A 255 8.61 7.41 12.88
CA MET A 255 9.71 7.42 11.91
C MET A 255 9.73 8.72 11.14
N THR A 256 8.58 9.11 10.62
CA THR A 256 8.39 10.38 9.91
C THR A 256 7.60 11.32 10.82
N ASN A 257 8.25 11.79 11.91
CA ASN A 257 7.61 12.68 12.87
C ASN A 257 7.12 14.00 12.23
N PRO A 258 6.26 14.79 12.89
CA PRO A 258 5.67 16.00 12.29
C PRO A 258 6.69 17.00 11.74
N LYS A 259 7.90 17.09 12.33
CA LYS A 259 8.97 17.96 11.82
C LYS A 259 9.49 17.44 10.47
N LEU A 260 9.86 16.17 10.41
CA LEU A 260 10.38 15.55 9.19
C LEU A 260 9.30 15.51 8.10
N PHE A 261 8.05 15.25 8.47
CA PHE A 261 6.94 15.27 7.53
C PHE A 261 6.78 16.67 6.89
N ARG A 262 6.78 17.74 7.69
CA ARG A 262 6.68 19.11 7.17
C ARG A 262 7.87 19.50 6.29
N GLU A 263 9.06 19.04 6.63
CA GLU A 263 10.29 19.40 5.95
C GLU A 263 10.50 18.63 4.64
N TYR A 264 10.19 17.32 4.63
CA TYR A 264 10.56 16.43 3.51
C TYR A 264 9.37 15.80 2.78
N CYS A 265 8.24 15.54 3.45
CA CYS A 265 7.13 14.82 2.85
C CYS A 265 6.02 15.75 2.34
N LEU A 266 5.64 16.74 3.14
CA LEU A 266 4.51 17.63 2.81
C LEU A 266 4.72 18.39 1.49
N PRO A 267 5.88 19.02 1.21
CA PRO A 267 6.11 19.69 -0.07
C PRO A 267 6.07 18.73 -1.26
N ASP A 268 6.57 17.51 -1.07
CA ASP A 268 6.58 16.47 -2.10
C ASP A 268 5.17 15.99 -2.41
N TYR A 269 4.37 15.68 -1.39
CA TYR A 269 2.96 15.32 -1.59
C TYR A 269 2.20 16.44 -2.33
N GLN A 270 2.30 17.68 -1.88
CA GLN A 270 1.63 18.81 -2.55
C GLN A 270 2.03 18.95 -4.02
N LYS A 271 3.31 18.78 -4.33
CA LYS A 271 3.83 18.82 -5.70
C LYS A 271 3.30 17.68 -6.56
N TYR A 272 3.40 16.43 -6.07
CA TYR A 272 3.04 15.26 -6.87
C TYR A 272 1.52 15.09 -6.99
N THR A 273 0.76 15.39 -5.95
CA THR A 273 -0.70 15.38 -6.02
C THR A 273 -1.22 16.42 -7.02
N ASP A 274 -0.62 17.61 -7.05
CA ASP A 274 -0.99 18.66 -8.02
C ASP A 274 -0.72 18.22 -9.47
N ILE A 275 0.41 17.54 -9.73
CA ILE A 275 0.70 16.97 -11.06
C ILE A 275 -0.33 15.92 -11.45
N LEU A 276 -0.63 14.99 -10.56
CA LEU A 276 -1.55 13.87 -10.83
C LEU A 276 -3.00 14.35 -10.95
N HIS A 277 -3.41 15.35 -10.16
CA HIS A 277 -4.72 15.98 -10.28
C HIS A 277 -4.90 16.66 -11.65
N ARG A 278 -3.87 17.33 -12.18
CA ARG A 278 -3.92 17.88 -13.56
C ARG A 278 -4.05 16.80 -14.63
N GLN A 279 -3.64 15.56 -14.33
CA GLN A 279 -3.85 14.39 -15.19
C GLN A 279 -5.22 13.72 -14.96
N GLY A 280 -6.08 14.28 -14.12
CA GLY A 280 -7.41 13.75 -13.81
C GLY A 280 -7.42 12.56 -12.84
N LYS A 281 -6.30 12.28 -12.14
CA LYS A 281 -6.17 11.14 -11.22
C LYS A 281 -6.38 11.55 -9.78
N LYS A 282 -7.05 10.70 -9.01
CA LYS A 282 -7.05 10.74 -7.55
C LYS A 282 -5.78 10.11 -7.01
N VAL A 283 -5.30 10.59 -5.87
CA VAL A 283 -4.01 10.19 -5.30
C VAL A 283 -4.17 9.73 -3.87
N GLY A 284 -3.65 8.55 -3.57
CA GLY A 284 -3.58 8.04 -2.21
C GLY A 284 -2.17 7.78 -1.73
N SER A 285 -2.06 7.48 -0.44
CA SER A 285 -0.85 6.99 0.19
C SER A 285 -1.20 5.88 1.18
N HIS A 286 -0.35 4.84 1.22
CA HIS A 286 -0.44 3.77 2.19
C HIS A 286 -0.01 4.29 3.58
N THR A 287 -0.93 4.26 4.56
CA THR A 287 -0.78 4.92 5.86
C THR A 287 -1.06 3.94 7.02
N ASP A 288 -0.47 2.77 6.96
CA ASP A 288 -0.70 1.64 7.86
C ASP A 288 -0.10 1.80 9.27
N GLY A 289 0.78 2.78 9.48
CA GLY A 289 1.42 3.04 10.76
C GLY A 289 0.56 3.86 11.74
N ASP A 290 1.12 4.13 12.93
CA ASP A 290 0.53 5.09 13.87
C ASP A 290 0.74 6.53 13.39
N ILE A 291 -0.27 7.06 12.72
CA ILE A 291 -0.26 8.41 12.13
C ILE A 291 -0.93 9.47 13.01
N ARG A 292 -1.19 9.21 14.29
CA ARG A 292 -1.90 10.15 15.19
C ARG A 292 -1.32 11.57 15.14
N SER A 293 0.00 11.67 15.20
CA SER A 293 0.71 12.96 15.17
C SER A 293 0.68 13.66 13.79
N LEU A 294 0.28 12.94 12.74
CA LEU A 294 0.26 13.41 11.35
C LEU A 294 -1.16 13.70 10.83
N LEU A 295 -2.22 13.38 11.58
CA LEU A 295 -3.61 13.50 11.10
C LEU A 295 -3.90 14.88 10.49
N GLY A 296 -3.50 15.96 11.17
CA GLY A 296 -3.70 17.33 10.65
C GLY A 296 -2.84 17.64 9.42
N LEU A 297 -1.61 17.11 9.37
CA LEU A 297 -0.69 17.34 8.26
C LEU A 297 -1.11 16.61 6.98
N LEU A 298 -1.74 15.46 7.11
CA LEU A 298 -2.28 14.72 5.98
C LEU A 298 -3.44 15.47 5.31
N VAL A 299 -4.17 16.31 6.05
CA VAL A 299 -5.16 17.25 5.44
C VAL A 299 -4.49 18.27 4.52
N GLU A 300 -3.28 18.73 4.88
CA GLU A 300 -2.51 19.73 4.15
C GLU A 300 -1.79 19.16 2.92
N SER A 301 -1.66 17.81 2.82
CA SER A 301 -0.81 17.13 1.83
C SER A 301 -1.36 17.16 0.39
N GLY A 302 -2.66 17.37 0.22
CA GLY A 302 -3.32 17.27 -1.08
C GLY A 302 -3.74 15.82 -1.44
N LEU A 303 -3.45 14.82 -0.60
CA LEU A 303 -3.91 13.45 -0.81
C LEU A 303 -5.43 13.38 -0.81
N ASP A 304 -6.00 12.63 -1.76
CA ASP A 304 -7.43 12.34 -1.80
C ASP A 304 -7.81 11.19 -0.87
N VAL A 305 -6.90 10.23 -0.67
CA VAL A 305 -7.14 9.00 0.09
C VAL A 305 -5.96 8.70 0.99
N CYS A 306 -6.23 8.31 2.23
CA CYS A 306 -5.30 7.57 3.07
C CYS A 306 -5.76 6.11 3.09
N GLU A 307 -4.97 5.22 2.45
CA GLU A 307 -5.24 3.80 2.40
C GLU A 307 -4.60 3.11 3.61
N SER A 308 -5.16 1.98 4.04
CA SER A 308 -4.74 1.20 5.21
C SER A 308 -4.80 1.96 6.55
N VAL A 309 -5.76 2.87 6.69
CA VAL A 309 -5.95 3.62 7.94
C VAL A 309 -6.23 2.67 9.10
N SER A 310 -5.28 2.57 10.02
CA SER A 310 -5.19 1.55 11.06
C SER A 310 -5.51 2.12 12.46
N PRO A 311 -6.80 2.20 12.86
CA PRO A 311 -7.15 2.74 14.18
C PRO A 311 -6.86 1.77 15.33
N ALA A 312 -7.08 2.23 16.56
CA ALA A 312 -7.07 1.39 17.76
C ALA A 312 -7.97 0.13 17.58
N PRO A 313 -7.56 -1.04 18.10
CA PRO A 313 -6.46 -1.26 19.04
C PRO A 313 -5.07 -1.46 18.39
N LEU A 314 -4.92 -1.33 17.08
CA LEU A 314 -3.64 -1.54 16.40
C LEU A 314 -2.68 -0.36 16.61
N THR A 315 -3.21 0.86 16.63
CA THR A 315 -2.47 2.12 16.81
C THR A 315 -3.01 2.93 17.99
N SER A 316 -2.47 4.13 18.21
CA SER A 316 -2.83 4.98 19.33
C SER A 316 -4.03 5.91 19.09
N TYR A 317 -4.55 6.00 17.86
CA TYR A 317 -5.71 6.83 17.53
C TYR A 317 -6.95 5.99 17.20
N THR A 318 -8.12 6.56 17.44
CA THR A 318 -9.40 5.93 17.11
C THR A 318 -9.85 6.31 15.69
N PHE A 319 -10.71 5.48 15.10
CA PHE A 319 -11.39 5.82 13.84
C PHE A 319 -12.10 7.17 13.92
N ARG A 320 -12.78 7.43 15.06
CA ARG A 320 -13.51 8.68 15.29
C ARG A 320 -12.60 9.91 15.28
N GLU A 321 -11.40 9.83 15.88
CA GLU A 321 -10.40 10.92 15.83
C GLU A 321 -9.98 11.23 14.40
N ALA A 322 -9.62 10.24 13.60
CA ALA A 322 -9.24 10.44 12.19
C ALA A 322 -10.42 11.02 11.38
N ASN A 323 -11.60 10.45 11.52
CA ASN A 323 -12.80 10.90 10.79
C ASN A 323 -13.20 12.34 11.15
N GLN A 324 -13.07 12.75 12.41
CA GLN A 324 -13.36 14.11 12.88
C GLN A 324 -12.33 15.13 12.35
N VAL A 325 -11.06 14.76 12.26
CA VAL A 325 -10.00 15.65 11.72
C VAL A 325 -10.15 15.79 10.22
N TRP A 326 -10.37 14.72 9.50
CA TRP A 326 -10.36 14.71 8.03
C TRP A 326 -11.67 15.14 7.40
N ARG A 327 -12.81 14.84 8.04
CA ARG A 327 -14.14 15.21 7.54
C ARG A 327 -14.36 14.81 6.08
N GLY A 328 -13.86 13.64 5.70
CA GLY A 328 -13.92 13.10 4.35
C GLY A 328 -12.81 13.56 3.39
N ARG A 329 -11.81 14.31 3.87
CA ARG A 329 -10.62 14.67 3.08
C ARG A 329 -9.37 14.73 3.96
N PRO A 330 -8.42 13.78 3.76
CA PRO A 330 -8.50 12.65 2.81
C PRO A 330 -9.62 11.67 3.15
N ILE A 331 -10.06 10.90 2.14
CA ILE A 331 -10.99 9.79 2.28
C ILE A 331 -10.29 8.69 3.09
N ILE A 332 -10.98 8.10 4.05
CA ILE A 332 -10.49 6.92 4.75
C ILE A 332 -10.71 5.68 3.87
N TRP A 333 -9.64 4.94 3.58
CA TRP A 333 -9.71 3.58 3.10
C TRP A 333 -9.07 2.66 4.15
N GLY A 334 -9.86 1.84 4.83
CA GLY A 334 -9.39 1.03 5.96
C GLY A 334 -10.39 0.98 7.10
N GLY A 335 -9.93 1.21 8.31
CA GLY A 335 -10.76 1.37 9.51
C GLY A 335 -11.08 0.09 10.27
N LEU A 336 -10.72 -1.10 9.74
CA LEU A 336 -10.94 -2.39 10.39
C LEU A 336 -9.60 -3.02 10.81
N PRO A 337 -9.12 -2.77 12.03
CA PRO A 337 -7.86 -3.32 12.52
C PRO A 337 -7.96 -4.83 12.75
N THR A 338 -7.00 -5.58 12.22
CA THR A 338 -7.02 -7.05 12.24
C THR A 338 -7.08 -7.70 13.64
N PRO A 339 -6.59 -7.10 14.74
CA PRO A 339 -6.75 -7.69 16.07
C PRO A 339 -8.21 -7.93 16.50
N ILE A 340 -9.18 -7.19 15.97
CA ILE A 340 -10.60 -7.45 16.28
C ILE A 340 -11.12 -8.72 15.63
N LEU A 341 -10.41 -9.22 14.60
CA LEU A 341 -10.75 -10.44 13.85
C LEU A 341 -10.12 -11.70 14.44
N GLU A 342 -9.28 -11.56 15.45
CA GLU A 342 -8.64 -12.70 16.11
C GLU A 342 -9.58 -13.38 17.10
N GLU A 343 -9.44 -14.71 17.28
CA GLU A 343 -10.24 -15.49 18.22
C GLU A 343 -10.12 -15.00 19.68
N LYS A 344 -8.94 -14.44 20.05
CA LYS A 344 -8.73 -13.84 21.38
C LYS A 344 -9.68 -12.67 21.68
N THR A 345 -10.18 -11.97 20.67
CA THR A 345 -11.21 -10.95 20.85
C THR A 345 -12.57 -11.64 21.03
N SER A 346 -13.22 -11.40 22.15
CA SER A 346 -14.53 -12.03 22.41
C SER A 346 -15.57 -11.62 21.35
N ARG A 347 -16.58 -12.46 21.14
CA ARG A 347 -17.68 -12.16 20.21
C ARG A 347 -18.38 -10.84 20.57
N ALA A 348 -18.60 -10.60 21.86
CA ALA A 348 -19.20 -9.35 22.35
C ALA A 348 -18.30 -8.14 22.08
N GLY A 349 -16.97 -8.27 22.28
CA GLY A 349 -16.01 -7.21 21.98
C GLY A 349 -15.96 -6.88 20.50
N PHE A 350 -15.96 -7.89 19.62
CA PHE A 350 -16.04 -7.71 18.17
C PHE A 350 -17.34 -6.99 17.75
N GLN A 351 -18.49 -7.41 18.29
CA GLN A 351 -19.78 -6.78 17.97
C GLN A 351 -19.82 -5.33 18.47
N ALA A 352 -19.36 -5.06 19.69
CA ALA A 352 -19.29 -3.71 20.24
C ALA A 352 -18.40 -2.79 19.37
N TYR A 353 -17.23 -3.28 18.95
CA TYR A 353 -16.36 -2.52 18.05
C TYR A 353 -17.05 -2.19 16.72
N LEU A 354 -17.68 -3.17 16.09
CA LEU A 354 -18.37 -2.98 14.81
C LEU A 354 -19.50 -1.96 14.90
N GLU A 355 -20.33 -2.03 15.94
CA GLU A 355 -21.41 -1.07 16.15
C GLU A 355 -20.87 0.35 16.45
N ASP A 356 -19.80 0.48 17.23
CA ASP A 356 -19.16 1.79 17.49
C ASP A 356 -18.54 2.38 16.21
N LEU A 357 -17.87 1.56 15.39
CA LEU A 357 -17.37 1.96 14.09
C LEU A 357 -18.49 2.46 13.18
N LEU A 358 -19.55 1.67 12.99
CA LEU A 358 -20.70 2.05 12.15
C LEU A 358 -21.39 3.32 12.67
N ALA A 359 -21.45 3.50 13.99
CA ALA A 359 -21.99 4.72 14.59
C ALA A 359 -21.11 5.96 14.36
N ALA A 360 -19.80 5.76 14.21
CA ALA A 360 -18.83 6.82 13.98
C ALA A 360 -18.73 7.27 12.52
N ILE A 361 -19.20 6.47 11.57
CA ILE A 361 -19.13 6.79 10.13
C ILE A 361 -20.19 7.84 9.80
N ASP A 362 -19.74 9.04 9.44
CA ASP A 362 -20.56 10.17 8.99
C ASP A 362 -20.11 10.75 7.64
N GLN A 363 -19.02 10.24 7.07
CA GLN A 363 -18.49 10.59 5.76
C GLN A 363 -18.38 9.35 4.86
N PRO A 364 -18.51 9.49 3.52
CA PRO A 364 -18.22 8.39 2.60
C PRO A 364 -16.78 7.92 2.78
N LEU A 365 -16.60 6.61 2.79
CA LEU A 365 -15.29 5.97 2.93
C LEU A 365 -15.28 4.61 2.21
N ILE A 366 -14.10 4.05 2.02
CA ILE A 366 -13.92 2.67 1.59
C ILE A 366 -13.51 1.85 2.82
N LEU A 367 -14.36 0.92 3.24
CA LEU A 367 -13.99 0.04 4.35
C LEU A 367 -12.96 -0.98 3.88
N GLY A 368 -11.99 -1.28 4.73
CA GLY A 368 -10.94 -2.25 4.45
C GLY A 368 -10.37 -2.83 5.74
N LEU A 369 -9.89 -4.07 5.65
CA LEU A 369 -9.01 -4.63 6.67
C LEU A 369 -7.67 -3.92 6.55
N VAL A 370 -7.06 -3.62 7.68
CA VAL A 370 -5.80 -2.91 7.72
C VAL A 370 -4.73 -3.79 8.32
N ASP A 371 -3.48 -3.59 7.85
CA ASP A 371 -2.38 -4.48 8.08
C ASP A 371 -2.64 -5.85 7.41
N LEU A 372 -2.01 -6.90 7.85
CA LEU A 372 -2.08 -8.22 7.25
C LEU A 372 -3.24 -9.05 7.82
N PHE A 373 -4.14 -9.51 6.97
CA PHE A 373 -5.14 -10.51 7.33
C PHE A 373 -4.48 -11.89 7.35
N LEU A 374 -3.99 -12.26 8.53
CA LEU A 374 -3.18 -13.47 8.72
C LEU A 374 -4.04 -14.72 8.89
N ARG A 375 -3.39 -15.88 8.79
CA ARG A 375 -4.00 -17.21 8.90
C ARG A 375 -4.92 -17.40 10.11
N HIS A 376 -4.56 -16.84 11.27
CA HIS A 376 -5.32 -16.98 12.51
C HIS A 376 -6.50 -16.01 12.65
N ASN A 377 -6.69 -15.11 11.68
CA ASN A 377 -7.84 -14.22 11.69
C ASN A 377 -9.10 -14.93 11.18
N SER A 378 -10.24 -14.62 11.79
CA SER A 378 -11.52 -15.24 11.45
C SER A 378 -12.15 -14.65 10.19
N ILE A 379 -12.28 -15.46 9.15
CA ILE A 379 -12.99 -15.09 7.93
C ILE A 379 -14.49 -14.93 8.16
N GLU A 380 -15.07 -15.64 9.12
CA GLU A 380 -16.50 -15.53 9.49
C GLU A 380 -16.83 -14.14 10.07
N ARG A 381 -15.86 -13.50 10.72
CA ARG A 381 -16.02 -12.11 11.17
C ARG A 381 -16.03 -11.14 9.99
N VAL A 382 -15.21 -11.39 8.97
CA VAL A 382 -15.22 -10.60 7.72
C VAL A 382 -16.57 -10.74 7.02
N GLU A 383 -17.11 -11.97 6.88
CA GLU A 383 -18.45 -12.22 6.36
C GLU A 383 -19.54 -11.51 7.17
N THR A 384 -19.36 -11.45 8.50
CA THR A 384 -20.32 -10.77 9.38
C THR A 384 -20.27 -9.25 9.14
N ILE A 385 -19.08 -8.66 8.97
CA ILE A 385 -18.93 -7.24 8.63
C ILE A 385 -19.56 -6.96 7.26
N ALA A 386 -19.25 -7.77 6.24
CA ALA A 386 -19.78 -7.60 4.89
C ALA A 386 -21.32 -7.58 4.89
N ARG A 387 -21.95 -8.55 5.54
CA ARG A 387 -23.42 -8.63 5.69
C ARG A 387 -23.97 -7.41 6.44
N ARG A 388 -23.31 -6.98 7.51
CA ARG A 388 -23.77 -5.85 8.31
C ARG A 388 -23.70 -4.52 7.55
N LEU A 389 -22.72 -4.39 6.62
CA LEU A 389 -22.61 -3.24 5.73
C LEU A 389 -23.69 -3.18 4.66
N GLU A 390 -24.14 -4.32 4.13
CA GLU A 390 -25.27 -4.37 3.20
C GLU A 390 -26.59 -3.98 3.90
N GLU A 391 -26.72 -4.22 5.21
CA GLU A 391 -27.86 -3.73 6.01
C GLU A 391 -27.74 -2.24 6.36
N PHE A 392 -26.53 -1.68 6.30
CA PHE A 392 -26.22 -0.31 6.70
C PHE A 392 -26.48 0.69 5.56
N ASN A 393 -27.69 1.31 5.57
CA ASN A 393 -28.04 2.34 4.60
C ASN A 393 -27.39 3.68 4.96
N PHE A 394 -26.21 3.94 4.40
CA PHE A 394 -25.42 5.14 4.68
C PHE A 394 -26.08 6.43 4.18
N SER A 395 -26.60 6.44 2.95
CA SER A 395 -27.27 7.64 2.37
C SER A 395 -28.53 8.03 3.11
N GLY A 396 -29.31 7.04 3.61
CA GLY A 396 -30.48 7.27 4.42
C GLY A 396 -30.19 7.99 5.74
N ARG A 397 -29.05 7.69 6.37
CA ARG A 397 -28.58 8.39 7.58
C ARG A 397 -28.20 9.86 7.34
N LYS A 398 -27.52 10.19 6.25
CA LYS A 398 -27.17 11.59 5.91
C LYS A 398 -28.41 12.46 5.72
N ASN A 399 -29.46 11.94 5.15
CA ASN A 399 -30.72 12.65 4.98
C ASN A 399 -31.42 12.95 6.30
N LEU A 400 -31.30 12.06 7.32
CA LEU A 400 -31.82 12.27 8.65
C LEU A 400 -31.03 13.34 9.45
N VAL A 401 -29.70 13.37 9.29
CA VAL A 401 -28.83 14.32 10.01
C VAL A 401 -28.85 15.72 9.37
N SER A 402 -29.04 15.82 8.05
CA SER A 402 -29.05 17.10 7.33
C SER A 402 -30.41 17.82 7.37
N GLY A 403 -31.44 17.24 7.96
CA GLY A 403 -32.77 17.86 8.06
C GLY A 403 -33.47 18.11 6.70
N LYS A 404 -32.96 17.56 5.63
CA LYS A 404 -33.62 17.59 4.31
C LYS A 404 -34.64 16.45 4.26
N THR A 405 -35.84 16.74 4.77
CA THR A 405 -37.03 15.98 4.36
C THR A 405 -37.22 16.15 2.87
N ALA A 406 -37.48 15.05 2.18
CA ALA A 406 -37.78 14.96 0.75
C ALA A 406 -38.94 15.89 0.33
#